data_651d14e6231c2d2400a0d6531d835e10
#
_entry.id   651d14e6231c2d2400a0d6531d835e10
#
_cell.length_a   1.000
_cell.length_b   1.000
_cell.length_c   1.000
_cell.angle_alpha   90.00
_cell.angle_beta   90.00
_cell.angle_gamma   90.00
#
_symmetry.space_group_name_H-M   'P 1'
#
loop_
_entity.id
_entity.type
_entity.pdbx_description
1 polymer ?
#
loop_
_entity_poly.entity_id
_entity_poly.type
_entity_poly.pdbx_seq_one_letter_code
_entity_poly.pdbx_strand_id
1 'polypeptide(L)'
;MDSRTKALCDFLNAAHSVYHAQAYLAETLKNAGYTRLYEQDEWALAPGGKYFLTRGGSALVAFRVPQGSPKGFLMSASHSDRPTFKVKENFELAAAYTRMAVERYGGMLISPWLDRPLSVAGRVTVETEAGVETKLLDIDRDLLLIPNVAIHMNRQANEGYKWNPAVDTLPLVGGAGAAGKLPALLEKEAGGKILGHDLYLYIRQKASVWGVDEEYISSAALDDLECAWSCTQGFLKGGDSASIPVLCVFDSEEVGSVSPQGAGSSLLEDTLGRICDGLKLNRGRMLAQSFLVSADNAHAVHPNHPEYADPGNAPVMGGGLVIKYNANLSYCTDSVSAAVFRKICGRAGVKVQTYHNRADLPGGSTLGRISLAHVSVPTVDIGLAQLAMHSCYETAAVSDAIDLETATAAYYGSTLEATESGFSIL
;
A
#
# COMPACT_ATOMS: atom_id res chain seq x y z
N MET A 1 20.30 1.54 13.97
CA MET A 1 19.37 1.78 12.82
C MET A 1 20.11 2.55 11.74
N ASP A 2 20.22 2.02 10.51
CA ASP A 2 20.83 2.67 9.36
C ASP A 2 19.88 3.72 8.72
N SER A 3 20.40 4.51 7.75
CA SER A 3 19.64 5.61 7.14
C SER A 3 18.42 5.18 6.33
N ARG A 4 18.45 3.99 5.71
CA ARG A 4 17.32 3.47 4.92
C ARG A 4 16.19 3.01 5.83
N THR A 5 16.53 2.27 6.88
CA THR A 5 15.60 1.86 7.93
C THR A 5 14.94 3.07 8.58
N LYS A 6 15.73 4.12 8.86
CA LYS A 6 15.18 5.38 9.38
C LYS A 6 14.19 6.02 8.41
N ALA A 7 14.53 6.08 7.11
CA ALA A 7 13.66 6.66 6.10
C ALA A 7 12.35 5.88 5.93
N LEU A 8 12.39 4.54 6.02
CA LEU A 8 11.19 3.70 6.07
C LEU A 8 10.32 4.05 7.29
N CYS A 9 10.91 4.11 8.49
CA CYS A 9 10.19 4.50 9.71
C CYS A 9 9.58 5.90 9.60
N ASP A 10 10.31 6.87 9.03
CA ASP A 10 9.83 8.24 8.82
C ASP A 10 8.61 8.26 7.88
N PHE A 11 8.64 7.48 6.79
CA PHE A 11 7.50 7.32 5.88
C PHE A 11 6.29 6.67 6.59
N LEU A 12 6.49 5.53 7.27
CA LEU A 12 5.44 4.83 7.99
C LEU A 12 4.77 5.74 9.05
N ASN A 13 5.58 6.55 9.74
CA ASN A 13 5.10 7.49 10.75
C ASN A 13 4.39 8.72 10.17
N ALA A 14 4.59 9.04 8.90
CA ALA A 14 3.92 10.14 8.21
C ALA A 14 2.66 9.70 7.45
N ALA A 15 2.56 8.41 7.12
CA ALA A 15 1.49 7.86 6.29
C ALA A 15 0.26 7.46 7.10
N HIS A 16 -0.32 8.38 7.90
CA HIS A 16 -1.46 8.11 8.77
C HIS A 16 -2.78 7.80 8.04
N SER A 17 -2.87 8.07 6.75
CA SER A 17 -3.96 7.64 5.85
C SER A 17 -3.42 7.43 4.44
N VAL A 18 -4.20 6.80 3.56
CA VAL A 18 -3.87 6.64 2.13
C VAL A 18 -3.53 7.98 1.47
N TYR A 19 -4.21 9.06 1.83
CA TYR A 19 -3.95 10.41 1.30
C TYR A 19 -2.60 10.98 1.76
N HIS A 20 -2.22 10.73 3.01
CA HIS A 20 -0.92 11.14 3.55
C HIS A 20 0.22 10.32 2.94
N ALA A 21 0.03 9.01 2.77
CA ALA A 21 0.99 8.15 2.09
C ALA A 21 1.25 8.64 0.66
N GLN A 22 0.19 8.88 -0.10
CA GLN A 22 0.29 9.39 -1.47
C GLN A 22 0.96 10.77 -1.53
N ALA A 23 0.62 11.69 -0.63
CA ALA A 23 1.23 13.02 -0.59
C ALA A 23 2.74 12.96 -0.29
N TYR A 24 3.16 12.07 0.63
CA TYR A 24 4.57 11.82 0.93
C TYR A 24 5.34 11.29 -0.28
N LEU A 25 4.78 10.29 -0.98
CA LEU A 25 5.40 9.71 -2.18
C LEU A 25 5.46 10.73 -3.33
N ALA A 26 4.41 11.53 -3.53
CA ALA A 26 4.39 12.59 -4.53
C ALA A 26 5.46 13.66 -4.27
N GLU A 27 5.64 14.08 -3.01
CA GLU A 27 6.69 15.04 -2.66
C GLU A 27 8.08 14.42 -2.80
N THR A 28 8.25 13.13 -2.48
CA THR A 28 9.49 12.38 -2.71
C THR A 28 9.88 12.39 -4.20
N LEU A 29 8.93 12.11 -5.09
CA LEU A 29 9.14 12.15 -6.54
C LEU A 29 9.47 13.57 -7.03
N LYS A 30 8.75 14.57 -6.57
CA LYS A 30 9.00 15.97 -6.90
C LYS A 30 10.41 16.40 -6.50
N ASN A 31 10.84 16.04 -5.29
CA ASN A 31 12.21 16.31 -4.80
C ASN A 31 13.28 15.56 -5.60
N ALA A 32 12.94 14.41 -6.24
CA ALA A 32 13.79 13.69 -7.17
C ALA A 32 13.73 14.24 -8.63
N GLY A 33 13.07 15.36 -8.85
CA GLY A 33 13.00 16.06 -10.13
C GLY A 33 11.94 15.53 -11.10
N TYR A 34 10.91 14.84 -10.60
CA TYR A 34 9.77 14.43 -11.42
C TYR A 34 8.78 15.58 -11.59
N THR A 35 8.32 15.77 -12.81
CA THR A 35 7.29 16.75 -13.16
C THR A 35 5.91 16.16 -12.96
N ARG A 36 5.04 16.86 -12.24
CA ARG A 36 3.64 16.44 -12.08
C ARG A 36 2.87 16.68 -13.37
N LEU A 37 2.16 15.66 -13.82
CA LEU A 37 1.19 15.72 -14.90
C LEU A 37 -0.23 15.72 -14.32
N TYR A 38 -1.16 16.36 -15.04
CA TYR A 38 -2.57 16.33 -14.68
C TYR A 38 -3.36 15.58 -15.75
N GLU A 39 -4.36 14.82 -15.35
CA GLU A 39 -5.13 13.98 -16.26
C GLU A 39 -5.97 14.79 -17.25
N GLN A 40 -6.39 15.99 -16.87
CA GLN A 40 -7.15 16.90 -17.74
C GLN A 40 -6.28 17.63 -18.79
N ASP A 41 -4.96 17.62 -18.66
CA ASP A 41 -4.06 18.37 -19.54
C ASP A 41 -3.51 17.48 -20.66
N GLU A 42 -3.02 18.08 -21.75
CA GLU A 42 -2.18 17.40 -22.73
C GLU A 42 -0.78 17.15 -22.15
N TRP A 43 -0.22 15.98 -22.47
CA TRP A 43 1.10 15.60 -21.95
C TRP A 43 2.20 15.82 -22.99
N ALA A 44 3.07 16.79 -22.75
CA ALA A 44 4.27 17.01 -23.54
C ALA A 44 5.42 16.15 -23.00
N LEU A 45 5.54 14.92 -23.51
CA LEU A 45 6.55 13.98 -23.08
C LEU A 45 7.84 14.10 -23.93
N ALA A 46 9.00 14.04 -23.27
CA ALA A 46 10.30 14.14 -23.93
C ALA A 46 11.24 13.00 -23.52
N PRO A 47 12.18 12.57 -24.38
CA PRO A 47 13.25 11.66 -24.00
C PRO A 47 14.01 12.16 -22.75
N GLY A 48 14.30 11.28 -21.82
CA GLY A 48 14.90 11.62 -20.52
C GLY A 48 13.96 12.25 -19.51
N GLY A 49 12.70 12.53 -19.88
CA GLY A 49 11.72 13.14 -18.98
C GLY A 49 11.29 12.21 -17.84
N LYS A 50 11.01 12.80 -16.69
CA LYS A 50 10.56 12.15 -15.47
C LYS A 50 9.20 12.73 -15.07
N TYR A 51 8.21 11.90 -14.94
CA TYR A 51 6.83 12.35 -14.75
C TYR A 51 6.10 11.55 -13.69
N PHE A 52 5.13 12.17 -13.04
CA PHE A 52 4.16 11.47 -12.19
C PHE A 52 2.80 12.14 -12.26
N LEU A 53 1.77 11.38 -11.96
CA LEU A 53 0.40 11.86 -11.79
C LEU A 53 -0.25 11.23 -10.56
N THR A 54 -1.33 11.84 -10.10
CA THR A 54 -2.12 11.33 -8.98
C THR A 54 -3.59 11.35 -9.35
N ARG A 55 -4.34 10.33 -8.94
CA ARG A 55 -5.79 10.28 -9.13
C ARG A 55 -6.49 10.25 -7.77
N GLY A 56 -7.49 11.10 -7.58
CA GLY A 56 -8.29 11.16 -6.35
C GLY A 56 -7.52 11.50 -5.07
N GLY A 57 -6.24 11.91 -5.18
CA GLY A 57 -5.37 12.20 -4.03
C GLY A 57 -4.89 10.96 -3.26
N SER A 58 -5.16 9.74 -3.74
CA SER A 58 -4.82 8.50 -3.06
C SER A 58 -4.10 7.46 -3.94
N ALA A 59 -4.16 7.57 -5.27
CA ALA A 59 -3.36 6.75 -6.17
C ALA A 59 -2.30 7.58 -6.89
N LEU A 60 -1.18 6.93 -7.24
CA LEU A 60 -0.04 7.57 -7.90
C LEU A 60 0.53 6.65 -8.99
N VAL A 61 0.84 7.24 -10.14
CA VAL A 61 1.65 6.59 -11.18
C VAL A 61 2.82 7.50 -11.53
N ALA A 62 4.04 6.95 -11.57
CA ALA A 62 5.24 7.67 -11.98
C ALA A 62 5.97 6.89 -13.08
N PHE A 63 6.64 7.60 -14.00
CA PHE A 63 7.39 6.98 -15.09
C PHE A 63 8.56 7.82 -15.55
N ARG A 64 9.53 7.17 -16.24
CA ARG A 64 10.67 7.83 -16.88
C ARG A 64 10.71 7.45 -18.35
N VAL A 65 10.94 8.41 -19.22
CA VAL A 65 11.11 8.17 -20.66
C VAL A 65 12.60 7.93 -20.95
N PRO A 66 13.01 6.80 -21.53
CA PRO A 66 14.40 6.57 -21.93
C PRO A 66 14.88 7.60 -22.95
N GLN A 67 16.20 7.79 -23.05
CA GLN A 67 16.80 8.65 -24.09
C GLN A 67 16.63 8.06 -25.51
N GLY A 68 16.61 6.73 -25.65
CA GLY A 68 16.42 6.04 -26.92
C GLY A 68 14.98 5.60 -27.17
N SER A 69 14.74 4.85 -28.23
CA SER A 69 13.41 4.27 -28.54
C SER A 69 13.01 3.24 -27.48
N PRO A 70 11.89 3.42 -26.80
CA PRO A 70 11.45 2.48 -25.76
C PRO A 70 11.09 1.11 -26.36
N LYS A 71 11.39 0.03 -25.58
CA LYS A 71 11.09 -1.36 -26.00
C LYS A 71 9.87 -1.97 -25.30
N GLY A 72 9.44 -1.43 -24.17
CA GLY A 72 8.30 -1.93 -23.39
C GLY A 72 8.19 -1.17 -22.08
N PHE A 73 7.31 -1.60 -21.19
CA PHE A 73 7.15 -1.06 -19.86
C PHE A 73 7.67 -2.05 -18.81
N LEU A 74 8.47 -1.57 -17.86
CA LEU A 74 8.78 -2.30 -16.63
C LEU A 74 7.99 -1.67 -15.49
N MET A 75 6.97 -2.37 -15.04
CA MET A 75 6.01 -1.85 -14.07
C MET A 75 6.19 -2.49 -12.71
N SER A 76 6.07 -1.74 -11.63
CA SER A 76 5.73 -2.27 -10.32
C SER A 76 4.41 -1.69 -9.84
N ALA A 77 3.66 -2.47 -9.10
CA ALA A 77 2.39 -2.09 -8.50
C ALA A 77 2.35 -2.52 -7.05
N SER A 78 1.89 -1.62 -6.18
CA SER A 78 1.66 -1.79 -4.74
C SER A 78 0.42 -0.99 -4.34
N HIS A 79 0.02 -1.04 -3.06
CA HIS A 79 -1.08 -0.21 -2.57
C HIS A 79 -0.69 0.59 -1.33
N SER A 80 -1.54 1.54 -0.92
CA SER A 80 -1.27 2.39 0.24
C SER A 80 -2.45 2.53 1.20
N ASP A 81 -3.59 1.92 0.88
CA ASP A 81 -4.69 1.74 1.82
C ASP A 81 -4.38 0.57 2.78
N ARG A 82 -5.20 0.41 3.81
CA ARG A 82 -5.01 -0.57 4.87
C ARG A 82 -6.31 -0.82 5.61
N PRO A 83 -6.50 -1.98 6.27
CA PRO A 83 -7.65 -2.19 7.12
C PRO A 83 -7.66 -1.22 8.30
N THR A 84 -8.77 -0.51 8.46
CA THR A 84 -8.95 0.48 9.51
C THR A 84 -10.44 0.75 9.80
N PHE A 85 -10.73 1.70 10.68
CA PHE A 85 -12.07 2.22 10.88
C PHE A 85 -12.25 3.53 10.11
N LYS A 86 -13.22 3.57 9.17
CA LYS A 86 -13.64 4.79 8.48
C LYS A 86 -14.68 5.53 9.33
N VAL A 87 -14.53 6.83 9.47
CA VAL A 87 -15.49 7.70 10.17
C VAL A 87 -16.72 7.88 9.29
N LYS A 88 -17.93 7.66 9.87
CA LYS A 88 -19.20 7.85 9.15
C LYS A 88 -19.52 9.32 8.99
N GLU A 89 -20.33 9.67 7.98
CA GLU A 89 -20.71 11.08 7.72
C GLU A 89 -21.35 11.74 8.95
N ASN A 90 -22.36 11.13 9.54
CA ASN A 90 -22.94 11.56 10.79
C ASN A 90 -22.33 10.76 11.95
N PHE A 91 -21.16 11.17 12.39
CA PHE A 91 -20.34 10.36 13.28
C PHE A 91 -20.57 10.62 14.79
N GLU A 92 -21.17 11.72 15.21
CA GLU A 92 -21.31 12.02 16.62
C GLU A 92 -22.48 11.26 17.29
N LEU A 93 -22.18 10.53 18.35
CA LEU A 93 -23.14 9.79 19.15
C LEU A 93 -23.10 10.31 20.59
N ALA A 94 -23.94 11.31 20.90
CA ALA A 94 -24.02 11.93 22.22
C ALA A 94 -24.95 11.15 23.15
N ALA A 95 -24.45 10.84 24.36
CA ALA A 95 -25.18 10.21 25.47
C ALA A 95 -24.48 10.55 26.79
N ALA A 96 -24.44 9.65 27.77
CA ALA A 96 -23.61 9.80 28.98
C ALA A 96 -22.12 10.01 28.64
N TYR A 97 -21.69 9.47 27.53
CA TYR A 97 -20.40 9.73 26.88
C TYR A 97 -20.64 10.12 25.43
N THR A 98 -19.77 10.95 24.88
CA THR A 98 -19.72 11.23 23.43
C THR A 98 -18.83 10.19 22.77
N ARG A 99 -19.37 9.49 21.78
CA ARG A 99 -18.69 8.44 21.00
C ARG A 99 -18.72 8.80 19.54
N MET A 100 -17.88 8.11 18.73
CA MET A 100 -17.83 8.28 17.29
C MET A 100 -18.43 7.05 16.59
N ALA A 101 -19.27 7.29 15.59
CA ALA A 101 -19.74 6.24 14.68
C ALA A 101 -18.70 5.98 13.60
N VAL A 102 -18.26 4.75 13.51
CA VAL A 102 -17.30 4.27 12.52
C VAL A 102 -17.82 3.02 11.81
N GLU A 103 -17.19 2.66 10.72
CA GLU A 103 -17.38 1.38 10.04
C GLU A 103 -16.04 0.77 9.68
N ARG A 104 -15.99 -0.54 9.53
CA ARG A 104 -14.79 -1.25 9.10
C ARG A 104 -14.50 -0.96 7.63
N TYR A 105 -13.25 -0.65 7.35
CA TYR A 105 -12.68 -0.61 6.02
C TYR A 105 -11.71 -1.79 5.90
N GLY A 106 -11.97 -2.69 4.98
CA GLY A 106 -11.18 -3.92 4.79
C GLY A 106 -11.41 -5.01 5.84
N GLY A 107 -10.68 -6.09 5.70
CA GLY A 107 -10.68 -7.25 6.59
C GLY A 107 -9.67 -7.11 7.72
N MET A 108 -10.11 -6.75 8.94
CA MET A 108 -9.20 -6.37 10.03
C MET A 108 -9.28 -7.31 11.25
N LEU A 109 -8.18 -7.43 11.98
CA LEU A 109 -8.17 -7.92 13.35
C LEU A 109 -8.66 -6.82 14.29
N ILE A 110 -9.79 -7.04 14.99
CA ILE A 110 -10.42 -6.02 15.83
C ILE A 110 -9.71 -5.85 17.17
N SER A 111 -9.34 -6.97 17.83
CA SER A 111 -8.80 -6.95 19.20
C SER A 111 -7.60 -6.02 19.41
N PRO A 112 -6.65 -5.88 18.46
CA PRO A 112 -5.50 -5.00 18.65
C PRO A 112 -5.83 -3.51 18.68
N TRP A 113 -7.03 -3.10 18.25
CA TRP A 113 -7.47 -1.71 18.25
C TRP A 113 -7.95 -1.20 19.60
N LEU A 114 -8.29 -2.11 20.52
CA LEU A 114 -8.87 -1.75 21.81
C LEU A 114 -7.79 -1.28 22.80
N ASP A 115 -8.20 -0.37 23.70
CA ASP A 115 -7.39 0.18 24.78
C ASP A 115 -6.10 0.91 24.34
N ARG A 116 -6.04 1.33 23.08
CA ARG A 116 -4.91 2.08 22.52
C ARG A 116 -5.28 3.52 22.25
N PRO A 117 -4.34 4.47 22.42
CA PRO A 117 -4.52 5.82 21.94
C PRO A 117 -4.70 5.85 20.43
N LEU A 118 -5.79 6.46 19.97
CA LEU A 118 -6.15 6.62 18.57
C LEU A 118 -6.24 8.09 18.19
N SER A 119 -6.08 8.36 16.90
CA SER A 119 -6.38 9.65 16.32
C SER A 119 -7.08 9.50 14.97
N VAL A 120 -7.32 10.62 14.28
CA VAL A 120 -8.06 10.72 13.03
C VAL A 120 -7.19 11.41 12.00
N ALA A 121 -7.06 10.80 10.82
CA ALA A 121 -6.40 11.39 9.66
C ALA A 121 -7.14 11.05 8.37
N GLY A 122 -6.95 11.87 7.34
CA GLY A 122 -7.56 11.66 6.04
C GLY A 122 -7.62 12.93 5.22
N ARG A 123 -8.66 13.07 4.41
CA ARG A 123 -8.99 14.31 3.72
C ARG A 123 -10.35 14.83 4.13
N VAL A 124 -10.51 16.14 4.08
CA VAL A 124 -11.77 16.84 4.21
C VAL A 124 -12.00 17.70 2.97
N THR A 125 -13.26 17.91 2.64
CA THR A 125 -13.69 18.85 1.59
C THR A 125 -14.34 20.05 2.25
N VAL A 126 -13.73 21.20 2.07
CA VAL A 126 -14.19 22.47 2.64
C VAL A 126 -14.90 23.34 1.61
N GLU A 127 -15.86 24.12 2.08
CA GLU A 127 -16.56 25.13 1.28
C GLU A 127 -15.64 26.32 0.99
N THR A 128 -15.64 26.80 -0.25
CA THR A 128 -14.96 28.02 -0.69
C THR A 128 -15.92 28.91 -1.47
N GLU A 129 -15.59 30.17 -1.69
CA GLU A 129 -16.42 31.07 -2.50
C GLU A 129 -16.63 30.58 -3.96
N ALA A 130 -15.64 29.88 -4.52
CA ALA A 130 -15.66 29.38 -5.89
C ALA A 130 -16.16 27.93 -6.02
N GLY A 131 -16.41 27.23 -4.92
CA GLY A 131 -16.82 25.84 -4.95
C GLY A 131 -16.35 25.05 -3.73
N VAL A 132 -15.56 23.99 -3.95
CA VAL A 132 -15.04 23.13 -2.88
C VAL A 132 -13.55 22.88 -3.04
N GLU A 133 -12.85 22.74 -1.93
CA GLU A 133 -11.42 22.42 -1.90
C GLU A 133 -11.17 21.21 -0.99
N THR A 134 -10.32 20.27 -1.42
CA THR A 134 -9.88 19.15 -0.57
C THR A 134 -8.62 19.52 0.19
N LYS A 135 -8.58 19.18 1.48
CA LYS A 135 -7.41 19.38 2.35
C LYS A 135 -7.07 18.09 3.10
N LEU A 136 -5.80 17.84 3.29
CA LEU A 136 -5.35 16.82 4.23
C LEU A 136 -5.62 17.29 5.67
N LEU A 137 -6.05 16.35 6.50
CA LEU A 137 -6.30 16.60 7.91
C LEU A 137 -5.67 15.48 8.73
N ASP A 138 -4.92 15.84 9.76
CA ASP A 138 -4.34 14.93 10.73
C ASP A 138 -4.40 15.57 12.12
N ILE A 139 -5.12 14.92 13.03
CA ILE A 139 -5.18 15.35 14.44
C ILE A 139 -4.08 14.61 15.20
N ASP A 140 -2.86 14.97 14.99
CA ASP A 140 -1.67 14.29 15.51
C ASP A 140 -1.52 14.36 17.04
N ARG A 141 -2.55 13.87 17.77
CA ARG A 141 -2.56 13.73 19.25
C ARG A 141 -3.43 12.55 19.67
N ASP A 142 -3.26 12.09 20.91
CA ASP A 142 -4.15 11.11 21.53
C ASP A 142 -5.55 11.74 21.68
N LEU A 143 -6.50 11.25 20.91
CA LEU A 143 -7.82 11.87 20.75
C LEU A 143 -8.96 10.93 21.14
N LEU A 144 -8.82 9.66 20.83
CA LEU A 144 -9.87 8.65 20.90
C LEU A 144 -9.35 7.36 21.55
N LEU A 145 -10.28 6.54 22.04
CA LEU A 145 -9.98 5.20 22.53
C LEU A 145 -11.20 4.31 22.34
N ILE A 146 -11.01 3.08 21.90
CA ILE A 146 -12.04 2.03 21.88
C ILE A 146 -11.87 1.20 23.16
N PRO A 147 -12.74 1.34 24.19
CA PRO A 147 -12.54 0.65 25.45
C PRO A 147 -12.99 -0.79 25.40
N ASN A 148 -12.21 -1.70 25.97
CA ASN A 148 -12.64 -3.06 26.27
C ASN A 148 -13.70 -3.07 27.39
N VAL A 149 -14.53 -4.11 27.39
CA VAL A 149 -15.38 -4.44 28.53
C VAL A 149 -14.52 -5.14 29.58
N ALA A 150 -14.62 -4.69 30.83
CA ALA A 150 -13.85 -5.28 31.93
C ALA A 150 -14.11 -6.79 32.06
N ILE A 151 -13.05 -7.57 32.36
CA ILE A 151 -13.15 -9.04 32.49
C ILE A 151 -14.24 -9.51 33.45
N HIS A 152 -14.56 -8.72 34.48
CA HIS A 152 -15.62 -9.01 35.45
C HIS A 152 -17.02 -9.01 34.83
N MET A 153 -17.22 -8.26 33.74
CA MET A 153 -18.49 -8.16 33.00
C MET A 153 -18.49 -9.03 31.72
N ASN A 154 -17.32 -9.48 31.26
CA ASN A 154 -17.14 -10.37 30.11
C ASN A 154 -16.11 -11.44 30.44
N ARG A 155 -16.50 -12.45 31.25
CA ARG A 155 -15.58 -13.48 31.74
C ARG A 155 -15.09 -14.42 30.64
N GLN A 156 -15.77 -14.47 29.49
CA GLN A 156 -15.41 -15.29 28.34
C GLN A 156 -14.53 -14.56 27.32
N ALA A 157 -14.06 -13.35 27.62
CA ALA A 157 -13.27 -12.52 26.69
C ALA A 157 -12.07 -13.25 26.12
N ASN A 158 -11.44 -14.15 26.90
CA ASN A 158 -10.26 -14.92 26.49
C ASN A 158 -10.58 -16.32 25.87
N GLU A 159 -11.86 -16.65 25.74
CA GLU A 159 -12.33 -17.96 25.25
C GLU A 159 -12.87 -17.90 23.81
N GLY A 160 -12.63 -16.81 23.07
CA GLY A 160 -13.11 -16.61 21.70
C GLY A 160 -14.29 -15.64 21.60
N TYR A 161 -14.11 -14.41 22.00
CA TYR A 161 -15.14 -13.36 21.92
C TYR A 161 -15.47 -12.98 20.47
N LYS A 162 -16.77 -13.01 20.13
CA LYS A 162 -17.26 -12.57 18.81
C LYS A 162 -17.59 -11.08 18.85
N TRP A 163 -16.75 -10.28 18.24
CA TRP A 163 -16.94 -8.84 18.14
C TRP A 163 -18.17 -8.44 17.33
N ASN A 164 -18.98 -7.52 17.85
CA ASN A 164 -20.02 -6.81 17.11
C ASN A 164 -19.53 -5.38 16.79
N PRO A 165 -19.11 -5.09 15.54
CA PRO A 165 -18.56 -3.77 15.19
C PRO A 165 -19.51 -2.60 15.45
N ALA A 166 -20.83 -2.82 15.43
CA ALA A 166 -21.82 -1.77 15.69
C ALA A 166 -21.91 -1.38 17.18
N VAL A 167 -21.37 -2.19 18.08
CA VAL A 167 -21.47 -2.01 19.52
C VAL A 167 -20.11 -1.89 20.19
N ASP A 168 -19.18 -2.81 19.85
CA ASP A 168 -17.93 -2.97 20.57
C ASP A 168 -16.82 -2.04 20.09
N THR A 169 -16.96 -1.44 18.89
CA THR A 169 -15.87 -0.66 18.26
C THR A 169 -16.15 0.83 18.12
N LEU A 170 -17.07 1.36 18.91
CA LEU A 170 -17.39 2.80 18.91
C LEU A 170 -16.37 3.57 19.74
N PRO A 171 -15.49 4.39 19.13
CA PRO A 171 -14.49 5.14 19.88
C PRO A 171 -15.11 6.13 20.86
N LEU A 172 -14.60 6.16 22.07
CA LEU A 172 -14.90 7.17 23.08
C LEU A 172 -14.18 8.48 22.70
N VAL A 173 -14.94 9.57 22.61
CA VAL A 173 -14.43 10.93 22.32
C VAL A 173 -14.29 11.72 23.61
N GLY A 174 -15.22 11.53 24.55
CA GLY A 174 -15.21 12.26 25.82
C GLY A 174 -16.49 12.08 26.63
N GLY A 175 -16.62 12.82 27.75
CA GLY A 175 -17.84 12.87 28.52
C GLY A 175 -19.01 13.55 27.79
N ALA A 176 -20.18 13.64 28.42
CA ALA A 176 -21.38 14.27 27.84
C ALA A 176 -21.13 15.71 27.33
N GLY A 177 -20.26 16.47 27.97
CA GLY A 177 -19.90 17.83 27.57
C GLY A 177 -18.96 17.91 26.36
N ALA A 178 -18.60 16.80 25.73
CA ALA A 178 -17.79 16.78 24.51
C ALA A 178 -18.62 16.87 23.20
N ALA A 179 -19.96 16.78 23.31
CA ALA A 179 -20.85 16.93 22.16
C ALA A 179 -20.60 18.26 21.41
N GLY A 180 -20.52 18.19 20.07
CA GLY A 180 -20.21 19.29 19.17
C GLY A 180 -18.76 19.76 19.16
N LYS A 181 -17.90 19.28 20.06
CA LYS A 181 -16.51 19.75 20.13
C LYS A 181 -15.59 19.10 19.10
N LEU A 182 -15.85 17.85 18.75
CA LEU A 182 -15.04 17.18 17.74
C LEU A 182 -15.30 17.73 16.33
N PRO A 183 -16.55 17.89 15.85
CA PRO A 183 -16.82 18.60 14.59
C PRO A 183 -16.16 19.98 14.55
N ALA A 184 -16.32 20.78 15.62
CA ALA A 184 -15.72 22.12 15.69
C ALA A 184 -14.16 22.07 15.65
N LEU A 185 -13.54 21.06 16.25
CA LEU A 185 -12.10 20.84 16.15
C LEU A 185 -11.69 20.54 14.71
N LEU A 186 -12.38 19.61 14.02
CA LEU A 186 -12.09 19.24 12.64
C LEU A 186 -12.22 20.45 11.71
N GLU A 187 -13.27 21.24 11.83
CA GLU A 187 -13.46 22.47 11.03
C GLU A 187 -12.39 23.54 11.32
N LYS A 188 -11.98 23.68 12.57
CA LYS A 188 -10.89 24.59 12.95
C LYS A 188 -9.56 24.16 12.31
N GLU A 189 -9.21 22.87 12.37
CA GLU A 189 -7.97 22.35 11.77
C GLU A 189 -8.03 22.40 10.24
N ALA A 190 -9.20 22.16 9.63
CA ALA A 190 -9.43 22.29 8.21
C ALA A 190 -9.39 23.76 7.71
N GLY A 191 -9.57 24.72 8.63
CA GLY A 191 -9.64 26.15 8.30
C GLY A 191 -10.86 26.53 7.48
N GLY A 192 -12.01 25.88 7.70
CA GLY A 192 -13.26 26.16 7.00
C GLY A 192 -14.36 25.17 7.33
N LYS A 193 -15.58 25.44 6.84
CA LYS A 193 -16.73 24.57 6.99
C LYS A 193 -16.52 23.30 6.16
N ILE A 194 -16.62 22.16 6.81
CA ILE A 194 -16.48 20.84 6.17
C ILE A 194 -17.82 20.45 5.53
N LEU A 195 -17.80 20.12 4.24
CA LEU A 195 -18.98 19.65 3.48
C LEU A 195 -18.96 18.13 3.28
N GLY A 196 -17.80 17.47 3.47
CA GLY A 196 -17.63 16.03 3.36
C GLY A 196 -16.24 15.61 3.82
N HIS A 197 -16.07 14.35 4.13
CA HIS A 197 -14.78 13.84 4.61
C HIS A 197 -14.55 12.36 4.26
N ASP A 198 -13.28 12.01 4.09
CA ASP A 198 -12.78 10.64 4.09
C ASP A 198 -11.75 10.54 5.22
N LEU A 199 -12.25 10.37 6.44
CA LEU A 199 -11.44 10.30 7.64
C LEU A 199 -11.36 8.86 8.16
N TYR A 200 -10.18 8.49 8.64
CA TYR A 200 -9.86 7.15 9.14
C TYR A 200 -9.21 7.25 10.51
N LEU A 201 -9.44 6.22 11.32
CA LEU A 201 -8.71 6.08 12.58
C LEU A 201 -7.31 5.54 12.33
N TYR A 202 -6.37 5.93 13.16
CA TYR A 202 -5.05 5.32 13.20
C TYR A 202 -4.56 5.22 14.65
N ILE A 203 -3.69 4.24 14.91
CA ILE A 203 -3.06 4.11 16.22
C ILE A 203 -1.91 5.10 16.34
N ARG A 204 -1.74 5.64 17.54
CA ARG A 204 -0.67 6.62 17.84
C ARG A 204 0.70 5.99 18.06
N GLN A 205 0.78 4.67 18.08
CA GLN A 205 2.03 3.95 18.22
C GLN A 205 2.87 4.09 16.95
N LYS A 206 4.08 4.62 17.09
CA LYS A 206 5.02 4.82 15.99
C LYS A 206 5.67 3.53 15.56
N ALA A 207 6.19 3.51 14.33
CA ALA A 207 7.08 2.47 13.85
C ALA A 207 8.28 2.30 14.79
N SER A 208 8.62 1.06 15.12
CA SER A 208 9.75 0.73 15.97
C SER A 208 10.56 -0.45 15.42
N VAL A 209 11.87 -0.32 15.55
CA VAL A 209 12.81 -1.42 15.26
C VAL A 209 13.13 -2.11 16.57
N TRP A 210 13.08 -3.43 16.58
CA TRP A 210 13.26 -4.23 17.78
C TRP A 210 13.81 -5.65 17.46
N GLY A 211 13.99 -6.47 18.49
CA GLY A 211 14.64 -7.77 18.42
C GLY A 211 16.01 -7.68 19.09
N VAL A 212 16.65 -8.83 19.34
CA VAL A 212 17.97 -8.88 19.99
C VAL A 212 19.04 -8.22 19.11
N ASP A 213 18.89 -8.38 17.78
CA ASP A 213 19.81 -7.83 16.79
C ASP A 213 19.18 -6.65 15.99
N GLU A 214 18.09 -6.04 16.50
CA GLU A 214 17.32 -4.98 15.81
C GLU A 214 16.85 -5.43 14.40
N GLU A 215 16.48 -6.69 14.23
CA GLU A 215 16.16 -7.30 12.94
C GLU A 215 14.72 -7.10 12.48
N TYR A 216 13.80 -6.76 13.41
CA TYR A 216 12.39 -6.59 13.12
C TYR A 216 11.95 -5.13 13.13
N ILE A 217 10.97 -4.83 12.31
CA ILE A 217 10.21 -3.59 12.34
C ILE A 217 8.74 -3.89 12.64
N SER A 218 8.16 -3.10 13.54
CA SER A 218 6.71 -3.12 13.76
C SER A 218 6.11 -1.74 13.54
N SER A 219 5.01 -1.69 12.81
CA SER A 219 4.29 -0.47 12.49
C SER A 219 2.83 -0.74 12.15
N ALA A 220 2.04 0.31 12.13
CA ALA A 220 0.77 0.29 11.43
C ALA A 220 1.00 0.17 9.91
N ALA A 221 0.16 -0.62 9.24
CA ALA A 221 0.11 -0.67 7.77
C ALA A 221 1.45 -1.01 7.07
N LEU A 222 2.21 -1.98 7.62
CA LEU A 222 3.31 -2.55 6.84
C LEU A 222 2.76 -3.13 5.53
N ASP A 223 1.61 -3.76 5.59
CA ASP A 223 0.77 -4.10 4.46
C ASP A 223 -0.04 -2.85 4.03
N ASP A 224 0.26 -2.20 2.89
CA ASP A 224 1.35 -2.54 1.95
C ASP A 224 2.34 -1.35 1.81
N LEU A 225 2.40 -0.49 2.85
CA LEU A 225 3.26 0.71 2.81
C LEU A 225 4.75 0.37 2.68
N GLU A 226 5.21 -0.75 3.22
CA GLU A 226 6.61 -1.10 3.07
C GLU A 226 6.96 -1.53 1.64
N CYS A 227 6.05 -2.23 0.91
CA CYS A 227 6.22 -2.49 -0.52
C CYS A 227 6.12 -1.20 -1.33
N ALA A 228 5.15 -0.31 -1.02
CA ALA A 228 5.00 0.97 -1.69
C ALA A 228 6.25 1.85 -1.55
N TRP A 229 6.83 1.91 -0.33
CA TRP A 229 8.09 2.63 -0.09
C TRP A 229 9.26 1.97 -0.81
N SER A 230 9.44 0.66 -0.66
CA SER A 230 10.59 -0.07 -1.23
C SER A 230 10.59 -0.01 -2.76
N CYS A 231 9.41 -0.21 -3.40
CA CYS A 231 9.24 -0.07 -4.85
C CYS A 231 9.53 1.37 -5.31
N THR A 232 9.12 2.39 -4.55
CA THR A 232 9.42 3.79 -4.85
C THR A 232 10.91 4.07 -4.76
N GLN A 233 11.59 3.60 -3.71
CA GLN A 233 13.04 3.78 -3.57
C GLN A 233 13.80 3.05 -4.67
N GLY A 234 13.41 1.81 -5.00
CA GLY A 234 13.99 1.06 -6.12
C GLY A 234 13.75 1.73 -7.47
N PHE A 235 12.54 2.29 -7.69
CA PHE A 235 12.23 3.07 -8.88
C PHE A 235 13.14 4.30 -9.03
N LEU A 236 13.40 5.02 -7.95
CA LEU A 236 14.27 6.21 -7.95
C LEU A 236 15.75 5.85 -8.19
N LYS A 237 16.19 4.68 -7.73
CA LYS A 237 17.57 4.19 -7.84
C LYS A 237 17.84 3.36 -9.10
N GLY A 238 16.80 2.90 -9.77
CA GLY A 238 16.92 2.11 -11.00
C GLY A 238 17.73 2.85 -12.07
N GLY A 239 18.69 2.15 -12.66
CA GLY A 239 19.56 2.67 -13.72
C GLY A 239 18.82 2.94 -15.04
N ASP A 240 19.60 3.33 -16.05
CA ASP A 240 19.08 3.50 -17.41
C ASP A 240 18.72 2.15 -18.02
N SER A 241 17.59 2.12 -18.69
CA SER A 241 17.05 0.94 -19.36
C SER A 241 16.44 1.37 -20.70
N ALA A 242 16.36 0.46 -21.66
CA ALA A 242 15.60 0.70 -22.89
C ALA A 242 14.08 0.56 -22.67
N SER A 243 13.63 0.07 -21.54
CA SER A 243 12.21 0.04 -21.18
C SER A 243 11.77 1.32 -20.47
N ILE A 244 10.49 1.63 -20.50
CA ILE A 244 9.90 2.71 -19.69
C ILE A 244 9.62 2.16 -18.29
N PRO A 245 10.34 2.57 -17.24
CA PRO A 245 10.01 2.23 -15.87
C PRO A 245 8.70 2.91 -15.45
N VAL A 246 7.79 2.16 -14.81
CA VAL A 246 6.50 2.67 -14.32
C VAL A 246 6.29 2.18 -12.88
N LEU A 247 6.14 3.09 -11.95
CA LEU A 247 5.75 2.83 -10.57
C LEU A 247 4.25 3.12 -10.41
N CYS A 248 3.50 2.19 -9.85
CA CYS A 248 2.09 2.37 -9.51
C CYS A 248 1.91 2.14 -8.00
N VAL A 249 1.21 3.07 -7.34
CA VAL A 249 0.73 2.88 -5.96
C VAL A 249 -0.76 3.13 -5.99
N PHE A 250 -1.54 2.07 -5.80
CA PHE A 250 -3.00 2.08 -5.86
C PHE A 250 -3.63 2.33 -4.50
N ASP A 251 -4.95 2.54 -4.52
CA ASP A 251 -5.84 2.64 -3.37
C ASP A 251 -6.89 1.54 -3.45
N SER A 252 -7.60 1.34 -2.35
CA SER A 252 -8.79 0.47 -2.27
C SER A 252 -8.53 -1.02 -2.53
N GLU A 253 -7.28 -1.51 -2.38
CA GLU A 253 -6.97 -2.93 -2.48
C GLU A 253 -7.76 -3.73 -1.47
N GLU A 254 -7.78 -3.29 -0.23
CA GLU A 254 -8.39 -3.91 0.95
C GLU A 254 -9.93 -4.06 0.87
N VAL A 255 -10.53 -3.41 -0.13
CA VAL A 255 -11.98 -3.45 -0.40
C VAL A 255 -12.29 -3.87 -1.84
N GLY A 256 -11.32 -4.49 -2.52
CA GLY A 256 -11.50 -5.15 -3.82
C GLY A 256 -11.11 -4.33 -5.05
N SER A 257 -10.36 -3.25 -4.91
CA SER A 257 -9.75 -2.47 -6.01
C SER A 257 -10.70 -1.83 -7.03
N VAL A 258 -12.00 -1.74 -6.75
CA VAL A 258 -13.03 -1.29 -7.72
C VAL A 258 -13.34 0.22 -7.66
N SER A 259 -12.53 1.01 -6.96
CA SER A 259 -12.63 2.47 -6.96
C SER A 259 -11.95 3.08 -8.20
N PRO A 260 -12.18 4.36 -8.54
CA PRO A 260 -11.45 5.05 -9.60
C PRO A 260 -9.92 5.09 -9.40
N GLN A 261 -9.45 4.89 -8.16
CA GLN A 261 -8.04 4.89 -7.73
C GLN A 261 -7.46 3.47 -7.56
N GLY A 262 -8.29 2.44 -7.64
CA GLY A 262 -7.89 1.05 -7.44
C GLY A 262 -7.24 0.43 -8.67
N ALA A 263 -6.61 -0.73 -8.48
CA ALA A 263 -5.99 -1.51 -9.55
C ALA A 263 -7.01 -1.99 -10.60
N GLY A 264 -8.30 -2.09 -10.26
CA GLY A 264 -9.41 -2.40 -11.17
C GLY A 264 -9.94 -1.21 -11.97
N SER A 265 -9.33 -0.03 -11.82
CA SER A 265 -9.71 1.15 -12.62
C SER A 265 -8.93 1.22 -13.93
N SER A 266 -9.31 2.17 -14.78
CA SER A 266 -8.58 2.49 -16.02
C SER A 266 -7.26 3.25 -15.79
N LEU A 267 -6.89 3.60 -14.54
CA LEU A 267 -5.76 4.48 -14.26
C LEU A 267 -4.46 4.04 -14.95
N LEU A 268 -4.06 2.79 -14.78
CA LEU A 268 -2.83 2.27 -15.40
C LEU A 268 -3.00 2.19 -16.92
N GLU A 269 -4.10 1.64 -17.40
CA GLU A 269 -4.39 1.49 -18.82
C GLU A 269 -4.37 2.84 -19.57
N ASP A 270 -5.08 3.86 -19.03
CA ASP A 270 -5.10 5.21 -19.58
C ASP A 270 -3.72 5.85 -19.58
N THR A 271 -2.96 5.67 -18.48
CA THR A 271 -1.60 6.22 -18.37
C THR A 271 -0.68 5.64 -19.43
N LEU A 272 -0.65 4.30 -19.59
CA LEU A 272 0.16 3.63 -20.60
C LEU A 272 -0.25 4.02 -22.03
N GLY A 273 -1.56 4.16 -22.28
CA GLY A 273 -2.09 4.67 -23.55
C GLY A 273 -1.57 6.06 -23.86
N ARG A 274 -1.72 7.00 -22.91
CA ARG A 274 -1.25 8.39 -23.07
C ARG A 274 0.27 8.51 -23.22
N ILE A 275 1.05 7.64 -22.56
CA ILE A 275 2.50 7.58 -22.79
C ILE A 275 2.79 7.16 -24.25
N CYS A 276 2.10 6.12 -24.73
CA CYS A 276 2.26 5.66 -26.12
C CYS A 276 1.89 6.73 -27.13
N ASP A 277 0.76 7.41 -26.93
CA ASP A 277 0.29 8.48 -27.82
C ASP A 277 1.26 9.66 -27.85
N GLY A 278 1.69 10.15 -26.67
CA GLY A 278 2.62 11.27 -26.53
C GLY A 278 4.00 11.00 -27.14
N LEU A 279 4.44 9.74 -27.12
CA LEU A 279 5.71 9.31 -27.70
C LEU A 279 5.57 8.68 -29.10
N LYS A 280 4.35 8.64 -29.66
CA LYS A 280 4.02 8.03 -30.96
C LYS A 280 4.45 6.56 -31.06
N LEU A 281 4.22 5.78 -30.00
CA LEU A 281 4.54 4.36 -29.90
C LEU A 281 3.30 3.51 -30.18
N ASN A 282 3.51 2.31 -30.74
CA ASN A 282 2.42 1.34 -30.87
C ASN A 282 2.17 0.64 -29.53
N ARG A 283 1.03 0.92 -28.89
CA ARG A 283 0.66 0.38 -27.58
C ARG A 283 0.71 -1.15 -27.51
N GLY A 284 0.15 -1.85 -28.52
CA GLY A 284 0.14 -3.32 -28.53
C GLY A 284 1.55 -3.91 -28.54
N ARG A 285 2.47 -3.32 -29.33
CA ARG A 285 3.87 -3.74 -29.34
C ARG A 285 4.58 -3.43 -28.03
N MET A 286 4.30 -2.30 -27.43
CA MET A 286 4.86 -1.93 -26.13
C MET A 286 4.42 -2.92 -25.05
N LEU A 287 3.12 -3.22 -24.96
CA LEU A 287 2.59 -4.16 -23.96
C LEU A 287 3.14 -5.59 -24.16
N ALA A 288 3.32 -6.04 -25.39
CA ALA A 288 3.90 -7.35 -25.69
C ALA A 288 5.37 -7.52 -25.23
N GLN A 289 6.05 -6.41 -24.94
CA GLN A 289 7.43 -6.37 -24.43
C GLN A 289 7.49 -5.92 -22.96
N SER A 290 6.35 -5.92 -22.27
CA SER A 290 6.21 -5.38 -20.91
C SER A 290 6.18 -6.48 -19.87
N PHE A 291 6.45 -6.08 -18.62
CA PHE A 291 6.43 -6.97 -17.47
C PHE A 291 5.94 -6.20 -16.23
N LEU A 292 5.20 -6.87 -15.35
CA LEU A 292 4.69 -6.31 -14.11
C LEU A 292 5.19 -7.10 -12.89
N VAL A 293 5.67 -6.39 -11.89
CA VAL A 293 5.91 -6.88 -10.54
C VAL A 293 4.78 -6.37 -9.65
N SER A 294 3.91 -7.24 -9.20
CA SER A 294 2.86 -6.93 -8.21
C SER A 294 3.43 -7.22 -6.83
N ALA A 295 3.67 -6.16 -6.07
CA ALA A 295 4.28 -6.22 -4.74
C ALA A 295 3.20 -5.95 -3.69
N ASP A 296 3.01 -6.91 -2.79
CA ASP A 296 2.00 -6.92 -1.74
C ASP A 296 2.42 -7.97 -0.70
N ASN A 297 2.32 -7.68 0.59
CA ASN A 297 2.95 -8.50 1.62
C ASN A 297 2.46 -9.96 1.66
N ALA A 298 3.25 -10.82 2.27
CA ALA A 298 3.00 -12.26 2.35
C ALA A 298 2.99 -12.72 3.82
N HIS A 299 2.25 -13.79 4.13
CA HIS A 299 2.24 -14.36 5.47
C HIS A 299 3.55 -15.08 5.78
N ALA A 300 4.22 -14.68 6.86
CA ALA A 300 5.34 -15.44 7.43
C ALA A 300 4.83 -16.66 8.20
N VAL A 301 5.69 -17.67 8.37
CA VAL A 301 5.44 -18.75 9.34
C VAL A 301 5.24 -18.13 10.71
N HIS A 302 4.09 -18.43 11.32
CA HIS A 302 3.79 -17.93 12.65
C HIS A 302 4.56 -18.72 13.72
N PRO A 303 5.34 -18.08 14.61
CA PRO A 303 6.22 -18.77 15.54
C PRO A 303 5.50 -19.71 16.50
N ASN A 304 4.27 -19.41 16.88
CA ASN A 304 3.44 -20.22 17.78
C ASN A 304 2.46 -21.14 17.04
N HIS A 305 2.26 -20.95 15.72
CA HIS A 305 1.29 -21.68 14.90
C HIS A 305 1.89 -22.04 13.54
N PRO A 306 3.01 -22.77 13.48
CA PRO A 306 3.64 -23.16 12.22
C PRO A 306 2.74 -24.06 11.36
N GLU A 307 1.76 -24.71 11.96
CA GLU A 307 0.80 -25.57 11.27
C GLU A 307 -0.13 -24.83 10.29
N TYR A 308 -0.21 -23.51 10.33
CA TYR A 308 -0.98 -22.73 9.34
C TYR A 308 -0.24 -22.49 8.03
N ALA A 309 1.07 -22.70 8.01
CA ALA A 309 1.87 -22.58 6.80
C ALA A 309 1.86 -23.89 5.98
N ASP A 310 2.07 -23.76 4.66
CA ASP A 310 2.36 -24.93 3.81
C ASP A 310 3.75 -25.46 4.14
N PRO A 311 3.92 -26.78 4.43
CA PRO A 311 5.20 -27.30 4.93
C PRO A 311 6.40 -27.11 3.99
N GLY A 312 6.15 -27.00 2.67
CA GLY A 312 7.21 -26.87 1.66
C GLY A 312 7.42 -25.43 1.15
N ASN A 313 6.50 -24.51 1.46
CA ASN A 313 6.47 -23.18 0.87
C ASN A 313 6.13 -22.12 1.92
N ALA A 314 6.87 -22.12 3.00
CA ALA A 314 6.61 -21.36 4.22
C ALA A 314 7.71 -20.32 4.45
N PRO A 315 7.52 -19.07 4.00
CA PRO A 315 8.54 -18.04 4.15
C PRO A 315 8.69 -17.57 5.58
N VAL A 316 9.88 -17.11 5.92
CA VAL A 316 10.22 -16.52 7.21
C VAL A 316 10.65 -15.07 7.04
N MET A 317 10.42 -14.24 8.02
CA MET A 317 10.94 -12.88 8.07
C MET A 317 12.48 -12.89 8.05
N GLY A 318 13.08 -11.99 7.26
CA GLY A 318 14.54 -11.93 7.09
C GLY A 318 15.10 -12.99 6.13
N GLY A 319 14.23 -13.79 5.48
CA GLY A 319 14.63 -14.79 4.49
C GLY A 319 14.74 -14.26 3.06
N GLY A 320 14.48 -12.99 2.83
CA GLY A 320 14.43 -12.34 1.52
C GLY A 320 13.02 -12.31 0.93
N LEU A 321 12.92 -11.89 -0.33
CA LEU A 321 11.65 -11.64 -1.01
C LEU A 321 10.85 -12.94 -1.23
N VAL A 322 9.54 -12.83 -1.14
CA VAL A 322 8.62 -13.95 -1.31
C VAL A 322 7.97 -13.88 -2.68
N ILE A 323 8.10 -14.94 -3.51
CA ILE A 323 7.29 -15.11 -4.72
C ILE A 323 6.06 -15.94 -4.34
N LYS A 324 4.87 -15.39 -4.63
CA LYS A 324 3.57 -15.98 -4.27
C LYS A 324 2.99 -16.75 -5.46
N TYR A 325 2.49 -17.97 -5.20
CA TYR A 325 1.87 -18.84 -6.20
C TYR A 325 0.49 -19.30 -5.76
N ASN A 326 -0.43 -19.42 -6.69
CA ASN A 326 -1.75 -19.97 -6.43
C ASN A 326 -2.32 -20.63 -7.70
N ALA A 327 -2.74 -21.90 -7.61
CA ALA A 327 -3.28 -22.64 -8.74
C ALA A 327 -4.61 -22.06 -9.26
N ASN A 328 -5.37 -21.35 -8.42
CA ASN A 328 -6.64 -20.70 -8.79
C ASN A 328 -6.45 -19.26 -9.25
N LEU A 329 -5.18 -18.86 -9.51
CA LEU A 329 -4.82 -17.52 -9.98
C LEU A 329 -5.26 -16.38 -9.04
N SER A 330 -5.31 -16.63 -7.72
CA SER A 330 -5.37 -15.53 -6.73
C SER A 330 -4.09 -14.72 -6.74
N TYR A 331 -2.98 -15.34 -7.17
CA TYR A 331 -1.70 -14.73 -7.53
C TYR A 331 -1.39 -15.07 -8.99
N CYS A 332 -0.88 -14.11 -9.76
CA CYS A 332 -0.70 -14.20 -11.20
C CYS A 332 0.59 -14.93 -11.63
N THR A 333 1.46 -15.24 -10.68
CA THR A 333 2.77 -15.81 -10.93
C THR A 333 2.67 -17.13 -11.71
N ASP A 334 3.42 -17.21 -12.80
CA ASP A 334 3.67 -18.42 -13.55
C ASP A 334 5.16 -18.79 -13.56
N SER A 335 5.52 -19.87 -14.23
CA SER A 335 6.91 -20.37 -14.28
C SER A 335 7.87 -19.37 -14.96
N VAL A 336 7.40 -18.63 -15.96
CA VAL A 336 8.22 -17.68 -16.73
C VAL A 336 8.43 -16.41 -15.91
N SER A 337 7.37 -15.83 -15.39
CA SER A 337 7.43 -14.59 -14.61
C SER A 337 8.26 -14.78 -13.34
N ALA A 338 8.09 -15.91 -12.65
CA ALA A 338 8.92 -16.27 -11.50
C ALA A 338 10.41 -16.43 -11.86
N ALA A 339 10.71 -17.09 -12.98
CA ALA A 339 12.10 -17.29 -13.41
C ALA A 339 12.78 -15.96 -13.78
N VAL A 340 12.07 -15.05 -14.45
CA VAL A 340 12.57 -13.70 -14.78
C VAL A 340 12.93 -12.97 -13.49
N PHE A 341 12.00 -12.90 -12.53
CA PHE A 341 12.23 -12.17 -11.28
C PHE A 341 13.33 -12.80 -10.43
N ARG A 342 13.36 -14.16 -10.30
CA ARG A 342 14.46 -14.87 -9.62
C ARG A 342 15.83 -14.56 -10.26
N LYS A 343 15.89 -14.46 -11.57
CA LYS A 343 17.14 -14.12 -12.28
C LYS A 343 17.60 -12.70 -11.98
N ILE A 344 16.67 -11.75 -11.90
CA ILE A 344 16.96 -10.35 -11.53
C ILE A 344 17.43 -10.28 -10.08
N CYS A 345 16.71 -10.90 -9.13
CA CYS A 345 17.12 -10.98 -7.72
C CYS A 345 18.51 -11.61 -7.57
N GLY A 346 18.79 -12.72 -8.26
CA GLY A 346 20.10 -13.37 -8.22
C GLY A 346 21.25 -12.47 -8.73
N ARG A 347 21.02 -11.65 -9.75
CA ARG A 347 21.99 -10.63 -10.21
C ARG A 347 22.21 -9.52 -9.18
N ALA A 348 21.16 -9.18 -8.43
CA ALA A 348 21.20 -8.18 -7.37
C ALA A 348 21.73 -8.70 -6.04
N GLY A 349 22.00 -10.01 -5.92
CA GLY A 349 22.40 -10.65 -4.65
C GLY A 349 21.28 -10.79 -3.63
N VAL A 350 20.03 -10.65 -4.06
CA VAL A 350 18.83 -10.72 -3.20
C VAL A 350 18.31 -12.16 -3.12
N LYS A 351 18.03 -12.63 -1.92
CA LYS A 351 17.44 -13.94 -1.67
C LYS A 351 15.95 -13.95 -2.00
N VAL A 352 15.45 -15.13 -2.39
CA VAL A 352 14.04 -15.31 -2.73
C VAL A 352 13.50 -16.58 -2.09
N GLN A 353 12.34 -16.44 -1.45
CA GLN A 353 11.55 -17.52 -0.87
C GLN A 353 10.33 -17.81 -1.75
N THR A 354 9.58 -18.85 -1.41
CA THR A 354 8.36 -19.24 -2.11
C THR A 354 7.22 -19.34 -1.13
N TYR A 355 6.04 -18.85 -1.51
CA TYR A 355 4.81 -18.95 -0.75
C TYR A 355 3.72 -19.66 -1.54
N HIS A 356 3.10 -20.64 -0.90
CA HIS A 356 1.78 -21.19 -1.25
C HIS A 356 0.89 -21.16 -0.02
N ASN A 357 -0.39 -20.94 -0.24
CA ASN A 357 -1.35 -21.18 0.84
C ASN A 357 -1.38 -22.66 1.18
N ARG A 358 -1.52 -23.01 2.45
CA ARG A 358 -1.85 -24.36 2.83
C ARG A 358 -3.17 -24.77 2.14
N ALA A 359 -3.19 -25.95 1.54
CA ALA A 359 -4.22 -26.36 0.57
C ALA A 359 -5.66 -26.35 1.10
N ASP A 360 -5.83 -26.43 2.41
CA ASP A 360 -7.14 -26.43 3.11
C ASP A 360 -7.51 -25.06 3.70
N LEU A 361 -6.66 -24.03 3.53
CA LEU A 361 -6.93 -22.68 3.97
C LEU A 361 -7.18 -21.75 2.76
N PRO A 362 -8.29 -20.99 2.76
CA PRO A 362 -8.49 -19.98 1.75
C PRO A 362 -7.42 -18.86 1.93
N GLY A 363 -6.78 -18.49 0.87
CA GLY A 363 -5.87 -17.34 0.87
C GLY A 363 -6.56 -16.06 0.46
N GLY A 364 -5.84 -14.94 0.59
CA GLY A 364 -6.19 -13.68 -0.03
C GLY A 364 -5.94 -13.70 -1.55
N SER A 365 -6.17 -12.57 -2.18
CA SER A 365 -5.75 -12.27 -3.54
C SER A 365 -4.97 -10.95 -3.51
N THR A 366 -4.36 -10.58 -4.64
CA THR A 366 -3.57 -9.36 -4.76
C THR A 366 -4.06 -8.49 -5.90
N LEU A 367 -3.60 -7.25 -5.92
CA LEU A 367 -3.87 -6.27 -6.97
C LEU A 367 -3.41 -6.74 -8.36
N GLY A 368 -2.39 -7.61 -8.46
CA GLY A 368 -1.88 -8.15 -9.72
C GLY A 368 -2.96 -8.82 -10.57
N ARG A 369 -3.74 -9.71 -9.97
CA ARG A 369 -4.87 -10.38 -10.62
C ARG A 369 -5.89 -9.39 -11.19
N ILE A 370 -6.15 -8.31 -10.47
CA ILE A 370 -7.15 -7.30 -10.85
C ILE A 370 -6.61 -6.43 -11.98
N SER A 371 -5.35 -5.97 -11.88
CA SER A 371 -4.68 -5.17 -12.91
C SER A 371 -4.62 -5.90 -14.27
N LEU A 372 -4.47 -7.24 -14.28
CA LEU A 372 -4.41 -8.03 -15.50
C LEU A 372 -5.69 -7.95 -16.35
N ALA A 373 -6.83 -7.64 -15.76
CA ALA A 373 -8.08 -7.44 -16.52
C ALA A 373 -8.01 -6.23 -17.46
N HIS A 374 -7.15 -5.24 -17.14
CA HIS A 374 -6.99 -4.01 -17.91
C HIS A 374 -5.66 -3.93 -18.65
N VAL A 375 -4.59 -4.48 -18.07
CA VAL A 375 -3.24 -4.49 -18.62
C VAL A 375 -2.70 -5.91 -18.58
N SER A 376 -3.03 -6.71 -19.60
CA SER A 376 -2.68 -8.14 -19.69
C SER A 376 -1.23 -8.30 -20.14
N VAL A 377 -0.31 -8.37 -19.16
CA VAL A 377 1.14 -8.59 -19.40
C VAL A 377 1.66 -9.68 -18.44
N PRO A 378 2.78 -10.34 -18.74
CA PRO A 378 3.42 -11.25 -17.81
C PRO A 378 3.66 -10.59 -16.46
N THR A 379 3.15 -11.23 -15.38
CA THR A 379 3.13 -10.67 -14.05
C THR A 379 3.67 -11.66 -13.02
N VAL A 380 4.50 -11.19 -12.11
CA VAL A 380 4.92 -11.91 -10.91
C VAL A 380 4.34 -11.25 -9.66
N ASP A 381 3.68 -12.02 -8.80
CA ASP A 381 3.26 -11.56 -7.47
C ASP A 381 4.34 -11.88 -6.45
N ILE A 382 4.82 -10.84 -5.80
CA ILE A 382 5.84 -10.92 -4.76
C ILE A 382 5.35 -10.25 -3.48
N GLY A 383 6.10 -10.39 -2.40
CA GLY A 383 5.83 -9.68 -1.17
C GLY A 383 6.95 -9.81 -0.14
N LEU A 384 6.73 -9.20 1.01
CA LEU A 384 7.59 -9.29 2.18
C LEU A 384 6.89 -10.14 3.23
N ALA A 385 7.65 -11.05 3.85
CA ALA A 385 7.11 -11.94 4.87
C ALA A 385 6.79 -11.16 6.15
N GLN A 386 5.53 -11.18 6.60
CA GLN A 386 5.11 -10.46 7.81
C GLN A 386 4.24 -11.30 8.74
N LEU A 387 4.16 -10.89 9.99
CA LEU A 387 3.25 -11.40 11.01
C LEU A 387 2.13 -10.40 11.29
N ALA A 388 1.00 -10.93 11.74
CA ALA A 388 -0.16 -10.15 12.16
C ALA A 388 -0.72 -9.22 11.05
N MET A 389 -0.65 -9.65 9.78
CA MET A 389 -1.29 -8.96 8.66
C MET A 389 -2.72 -8.54 9.01
N HIS A 390 -3.10 -7.30 8.66
CA HIS A 390 -4.39 -6.69 9.00
C HIS A 390 -4.62 -6.39 10.50
N SER A 391 -3.58 -6.51 11.33
CA SER A 391 -3.57 -5.90 12.66
C SER A 391 -3.38 -4.38 12.55
N CYS A 392 -3.79 -3.63 13.56
CA CYS A 392 -3.44 -2.22 13.62
C CYS A 392 -1.94 -1.98 13.86
N TYR A 393 -1.17 -3.03 14.19
CA TYR A 393 0.28 -2.99 14.38
C TYR A 393 0.88 -4.33 13.97
N GLU A 394 1.58 -4.33 12.85
CA GLU A 394 2.10 -5.49 12.14
C GLU A 394 3.61 -5.62 12.35
N THR A 395 4.20 -6.74 11.97
CA THR A 395 5.64 -7.00 12.15
C THR A 395 6.25 -7.65 10.91
N ALA A 396 7.38 -7.11 10.45
CA ALA A 396 8.17 -7.65 9.34
C ALA A 396 9.68 -7.59 9.67
N ALA A 397 10.53 -8.01 8.74
CA ALA A 397 11.98 -7.85 8.87
C ALA A 397 12.47 -6.61 8.12
N VAL A 398 13.31 -5.82 8.77
CA VAL A 398 13.94 -4.63 8.17
C VAL A 398 14.71 -4.98 6.89
N SER A 399 15.43 -6.12 6.88
CA SER A 399 16.25 -6.56 5.75
C SER A 399 15.42 -6.79 4.49
N ASP A 400 14.21 -7.33 4.62
CA ASP A 400 13.39 -7.72 3.46
C ASP A 400 12.88 -6.47 2.69
N ALA A 401 12.53 -5.37 3.40
CA ALA A 401 12.18 -4.10 2.77
C ALA A 401 13.37 -3.50 1.97
N ILE A 402 14.58 -3.62 2.51
CA ILE A 402 15.81 -3.17 1.84
C ILE A 402 16.16 -4.08 0.65
N ASP A 403 15.89 -5.37 0.76
CA ASP A 403 16.05 -6.33 -0.33
C ASP A 403 15.07 -6.03 -1.47
N LEU A 404 13.82 -5.65 -1.17
CA LEU A 404 12.84 -5.24 -2.17
C LEU A 404 13.25 -3.96 -2.90
N GLU A 405 13.76 -2.96 -2.19
CA GLU A 405 14.35 -1.77 -2.79
C GLU A 405 15.48 -2.15 -3.77
N THR A 406 16.39 -3.04 -3.35
CA THR A 406 17.53 -3.49 -4.15
C THR A 406 17.10 -4.27 -5.39
N ALA A 407 16.16 -5.19 -5.23
CA ALA A 407 15.64 -6.00 -6.34
C ALA A 407 14.87 -5.15 -7.36
N THR A 408 14.04 -4.22 -6.90
CA THR A 408 13.27 -3.34 -7.79
C THR A 408 14.19 -2.32 -8.49
N ALA A 409 15.26 -1.84 -7.86
CA ALA A 409 16.28 -1.03 -8.54
C ALA A 409 16.95 -1.81 -9.66
N ALA A 410 17.33 -3.07 -9.44
CA ALA A 410 17.90 -3.94 -10.46
C ALA A 410 16.89 -4.25 -11.58
N TYR A 411 15.62 -4.48 -11.22
CA TYR A 411 14.54 -4.68 -12.18
C TYR A 411 14.37 -3.49 -13.11
N TYR A 412 14.26 -2.28 -12.58
CA TYR A 412 14.11 -1.07 -13.37
C TYR A 412 15.34 -0.67 -14.17
N GLY A 413 16.53 -1.12 -13.76
CA GLY A 413 17.78 -0.96 -14.53
C GLY A 413 17.98 -2.03 -15.61
N SER A 414 17.12 -3.06 -15.67
CA SER A 414 17.20 -4.10 -16.70
C SER A 414 16.44 -3.70 -17.96
N THR A 415 16.81 -4.30 -19.10
CA THR A 415 15.98 -4.29 -20.31
C THR A 415 15.46 -5.71 -20.53
N LEU A 416 14.15 -5.87 -20.54
CA LEU A 416 13.51 -7.14 -20.88
C LEU A 416 13.09 -7.16 -22.35
N GLU A 417 13.42 -8.22 -23.04
CA GLU A 417 13.00 -8.46 -24.42
C GLU A 417 12.25 -9.80 -24.48
N ALA A 418 10.95 -9.75 -24.79
CA ALA A 418 10.16 -10.95 -25.00
C ALA A 418 10.69 -11.73 -26.20
N THR A 419 10.84 -13.04 -26.03
CA THR A 419 11.27 -13.99 -27.06
C THR A 419 10.16 -15.02 -27.28
N GLU A 420 10.33 -15.90 -28.27
CA GLU A 420 9.37 -17.00 -28.52
C GLU A 420 9.20 -17.92 -27.28
N SER A 421 10.27 -18.10 -26.51
CA SER A 421 10.29 -19.04 -25.37
C SER A 421 10.44 -18.40 -24.00
N GLY A 422 10.30 -17.06 -23.85
CA GLY A 422 10.45 -16.36 -22.58
C GLY A 422 10.98 -14.94 -22.73
N PHE A 423 11.98 -14.56 -21.94
CA PHE A 423 12.58 -13.23 -21.93
C PHE A 423 14.10 -13.28 -21.94
N SER A 424 14.72 -12.43 -22.76
CA SER A 424 16.11 -12.02 -22.56
C SER A 424 16.17 -10.91 -21.51
N ILE A 425 17.15 -10.97 -20.61
CA ILE A 425 17.37 -9.98 -19.55
C ILE A 425 18.75 -9.36 -19.79
N LEU A 426 18.77 -8.11 -20.23
CA LEU A 426 19.96 -7.35 -20.57
C LEU A 426 20.31 -6.33 -19.48
#